data_f901d5b8e7627f25210b98681839d048
#
_entry.id   f901d5b8e7627f25210b98681839d048
#
_cell.length_a   1.000
_cell.length_b   1.000
_cell.length_c   1.000
_cell.angle_alpha   90.00
_cell.angle_beta   90.00
_cell.angle_gamma   90.00
#
_symmetry.space_group_name_H-M   'P 1'
#
loop_
_entity.id
_entity.type
_entity.pdbx_description
1 polymer ?
#
loop_
_entity_poly.entity_id
_entity_poly.type
_entity_poly.pdbx_seq_one_letter_code
_entity_poly.pdbx_strand_id
1 'polypeptide(L)'
;MTSIEDLVSRYVAVWNEPDPSRRRQSIPRLWAEDGVHFTSSLEARGYEAIEARIAGAHERFVRAEGYVFSASYAGAGHHDAVTFSWEMRPARGGPVAARGFHFFVLADDGRIRSDYQFAEPVSPA
;
A
#
# COMPACT_ATOMS: atom_id res chain seq x y z
N MET A 1 4.81 15.06 14.44
CA MET A 1 5.14 13.64 14.35
C MET A 1 4.00 12.89 13.68
N THR A 2 4.29 12.11 12.67
CA THR A 2 3.28 11.36 11.93
C THR A 2 2.82 10.14 12.74
N SER A 3 1.53 10.00 12.94
CA SER A 3 0.97 8.81 13.61
C SER A 3 0.97 7.61 12.66
N ILE A 4 0.87 6.41 13.23
CA ILE A 4 0.74 5.18 12.46
C ILE A 4 -0.53 5.24 11.60
N GLU A 5 -1.64 5.71 12.17
CA GLU A 5 -2.90 5.84 11.45
C GLU A 5 -2.78 6.78 10.25
N ASP A 6 -2.07 7.90 10.41
CA ASP A 6 -1.85 8.85 9.32
C ASP A 6 -0.97 8.24 8.24
N LEU A 7 0.10 7.54 8.61
CA LEU A 7 0.97 6.85 7.65
C LEU A 7 0.18 5.82 6.84
N VAL A 8 -0.60 4.98 7.51
CA VAL A 8 -1.42 3.94 6.87
C VAL A 8 -2.46 4.57 5.94
N SER A 9 -3.12 5.63 6.39
CA SER A 9 -4.12 6.34 5.57
C SER A 9 -3.51 6.90 4.29
N ARG A 10 -2.36 7.55 4.40
CA ARG A 10 -1.65 8.11 3.23
C ARG A 10 -1.13 7.01 2.30
N TYR A 11 -0.68 5.91 2.87
CA TYR A 11 -0.21 4.76 2.09
C TYR A 11 -1.35 4.16 1.26
N VAL A 12 -2.48 3.88 1.88
CA VAL A 12 -3.65 3.32 1.19
C VAL A 12 -4.14 4.29 0.11
N ALA A 13 -4.14 5.59 0.40
CA ALA A 13 -4.61 6.61 -0.53
C ALA A 13 -3.83 6.60 -1.84
N VAL A 14 -2.52 6.34 -1.81
CA VAL A 14 -1.71 6.36 -3.04
C VAL A 14 -2.09 5.23 -4.00
N TRP A 15 -2.53 4.08 -3.47
CA TRP A 15 -2.97 2.96 -4.30
C TRP A 15 -4.34 3.20 -4.94
N ASN A 16 -5.15 4.09 -4.36
CA ASN A 16 -6.46 4.45 -4.89
C ASN A 16 -6.42 5.72 -5.75
N GLU A 17 -5.31 6.45 -5.76
CA GLU A 17 -5.20 7.75 -6.44
C GLU A 17 -5.23 7.59 -7.96
N PRO A 18 -6.22 8.15 -8.66
CA PRO A 18 -6.32 8.00 -10.11
C PRO A 18 -5.34 8.89 -10.91
N ASP A 19 -4.84 9.96 -10.32
CA ASP A 19 -3.97 10.91 -11.00
C ASP A 19 -2.50 10.46 -10.89
N PRO A 20 -1.85 10.09 -12.02
CA PRO A 20 -0.44 9.66 -11.99
C PRO A 20 0.51 10.72 -11.42
N SER A 21 0.23 12.00 -11.65
CA SER A 21 1.06 13.08 -11.12
C SER A 21 1.00 13.16 -9.61
N ARG A 22 -0.19 12.99 -9.04
CA ARG A 22 -0.35 12.96 -7.58
C ARG A 22 0.32 11.76 -6.95
N ARG A 23 0.23 10.61 -7.62
CA ARG A 23 0.95 9.41 -7.15
C ARG A 23 2.45 9.66 -7.09
N ARG A 24 3.03 10.23 -8.14
CA ARG A 24 4.46 10.56 -8.19
C ARG A 24 4.88 11.49 -7.07
N GLN A 25 4.03 12.46 -6.74
CA GLN A 25 4.30 13.41 -5.66
C GLN A 25 4.22 12.76 -4.28
N SER A 26 3.33 11.79 -4.10
CA SER A 26 3.11 11.13 -2.82
C SER A 26 4.18 10.11 -2.48
N ILE A 27 4.74 9.44 -3.48
CA ILE A 27 5.70 8.34 -3.27
C ILE A 27 6.93 8.78 -2.47
N PRO A 28 7.63 9.89 -2.81
CA PRO A 28 8.79 10.32 -2.01
C PRO A 28 8.45 10.77 -0.59
N ARG A 29 7.20 11.06 -0.32
CA ARG A 29 6.75 11.41 1.03
C ARG A 29 6.51 10.16 1.88
N LEU A 30 6.23 9.04 1.24
CA LEU A 30 5.94 7.77 1.91
C LEU A 30 7.16 6.87 2.01
N TRP A 31 7.92 6.72 0.92
CA TRP A 31 9.10 5.86 0.88
C TRP A 31 10.38 6.66 0.92
N ALA A 32 11.40 6.11 1.59
CA ALA A 32 12.76 6.62 1.50
C ALA A 32 13.29 6.43 0.08
N GLU A 33 14.32 7.19 -0.30
CA GLU A 33 14.89 7.13 -1.65
C GLU A 33 15.36 5.73 -2.02
N ASP A 34 15.91 4.99 -1.06
CA ASP A 34 16.35 3.60 -1.23
C ASP A 34 15.27 2.58 -0.84
N GLY A 35 14.01 3.03 -0.76
CA GLY A 35 12.89 2.19 -0.35
C GLY A 35 12.61 1.06 -1.33
N VAL A 36 12.09 -0.02 -0.79
CA VAL A 36 11.75 -1.22 -1.57
C VAL A 36 10.36 -1.70 -1.17
N HIS A 37 9.59 -2.06 -2.18
CA HIS A 37 8.29 -2.71 -2.00
C HIS A 37 8.39 -4.14 -2.50
N PHE A 38 8.04 -5.09 -1.64
CA PHE A 38 8.11 -6.52 -1.94
C PHE A 38 6.73 -7.15 -1.92
N THR A 39 6.49 -8.02 -2.91
CA THR A 39 5.43 -9.03 -2.82
C THR A 39 6.08 -10.40 -2.94
N SER A 40 5.28 -11.47 -2.87
CA SER A 40 5.82 -12.82 -3.03
C SER A 40 6.44 -13.06 -4.41
N SER A 41 6.13 -12.22 -5.39
CA SER A 41 6.55 -12.42 -6.79
C SER A 41 7.35 -11.26 -7.38
N LEU A 42 7.49 -10.14 -6.66
CA LEU A 42 8.21 -8.99 -7.21
C LEU A 42 8.96 -8.19 -6.15
N GLU A 43 9.95 -7.44 -6.61
CA GLU A 43 10.70 -6.48 -5.81
C GLU A 43 10.75 -5.17 -6.62
N ALA A 44 10.15 -4.11 -6.07
CA ALA A 44 10.18 -2.79 -6.67
C ALA A 44 11.09 -1.89 -5.85
N ARG A 45 12.29 -1.62 -6.36
CA ARG A 45 13.33 -0.88 -5.65
C ARG A 45 13.45 0.53 -6.21
N GLY A 46 13.29 1.52 -5.35
CA GLY A 46 13.39 2.94 -5.69
C GLY A 46 12.08 3.51 -6.23
N TYR A 47 12.02 4.84 -6.33
CA TYR A 47 10.78 5.54 -6.65
C TYR A 47 10.17 5.18 -8.00
N GLU A 48 11.00 5.03 -9.02
CA GLU A 48 10.51 4.73 -10.36
C GLU A 48 9.85 3.36 -10.42
N ALA A 49 10.50 2.34 -9.82
CA ALA A 49 9.96 0.99 -9.79
C ALA A 49 8.69 0.90 -8.93
N ILE A 50 8.68 1.59 -7.79
CA ILE A 50 7.50 1.65 -6.92
C ILE A 50 6.34 2.32 -7.64
N GLU A 51 6.60 3.43 -8.34
CA GLU A 51 5.58 4.11 -9.13
C GLU A 51 4.98 3.18 -10.20
N ALA A 52 5.83 2.47 -10.92
CA ALA A 52 5.38 1.54 -11.96
C ALA A 52 4.51 0.42 -11.36
N ARG A 53 4.90 -0.08 -10.20
CA ARG A 53 4.14 -1.11 -9.48
C ARG A 53 2.76 -0.59 -9.08
N ILE A 54 2.70 0.60 -8.50
CA ILE A 54 1.43 1.20 -8.05
C ILE A 54 0.54 1.51 -9.26
N ALA A 55 1.12 2.07 -10.32
CA ALA A 55 0.37 2.38 -11.54
C ALA A 55 -0.25 1.11 -12.15
N GLY A 56 0.51 0.01 -12.19
CA GLY A 56 0.01 -1.26 -12.72
C GLY A 56 -1.12 -1.83 -11.89
N ALA A 57 -1.00 -1.78 -10.56
CA ALA A 57 -2.05 -2.25 -9.67
C ALA A 57 -3.31 -1.39 -9.78
N HIS A 58 -3.15 -0.07 -9.85
CA HIS A 58 -4.27 0.85 -10.02
C HIS A 58 -5.02 0.56 -11.32
N GLU A 59 -4.30 0.43 -12.42
CA GLU A 59 -4.89 0.14 -13.73
C GLU A 59 -5.67 -1.17 -13.70
N ARG A 60 -5.07 -2.21 -13.15
CA ARG A 60 -5.66 -3.55 -13.15
C ARG A 60 -6.87 -3.68 -12.22
N PHE A 61 -6.77 -3.15 -11.01
CA PHE A 61 -7.77 -3.41 -9.97
C PHE A 61 -8.73 -2.24 -9.77
N VAL A 62 -8.23 -1.02 -9.74
CA VAL A 62 -9.07 0.13 -9.44
C VAL A 62 -9.80 0.61 -10.68
N ARG A 63 -9.08 0.87 -11.75
CA ARG A 63 -9.70 1.39 -12.99
C ARG A 63 -10.46 0.30 -13.73
N ALA A 64 -9.83 -0.84 -14.00
CA ALA A 64 -10.44 -1.87 -14.86
C ALA A 64 -11.55 -2.64 -14.14
N GLU A 65 -11.36 -2.98 -12.87
CA GLU A 65 -12.29 -3.82 -12.10
C GLU A 65 -13.19 -3.03 -11.15
N GLY A 66 -12.93 -1.75 -10.94
CA GLY A 66 -13.72 -0.92 -10.04
C GLY A 66 -13.56 -1.24 -8.57
N TYR A 67 -12.40 -1.76 -8.17
CA TYR A 67 -12.11 -2.04 -6.77
C TYR A 67 -11.55 -0.80 -6.07
N VAL A 68 -11.63 -0.81 -4.74
CA VAL A 68 -11.01 0.18 -3.88
C VAL A 68 -10.28 -0.55 -2.75
N PHE A 69 -9.11 -0.03 -2.39
CA PHE A 69 -8.32 -0.54 -1.25
C PHE A 69 -8.67 0.23 0.00
N SER A 70 -8.75 -0.45 1.13
CA SER A 70 -8.98 0.18 2.43
C SER A 70 -8.19 -0.55 3.51
N ALA A 71 -7.89 0.16 4.60
CA ALA A 71 -7.30 -0.47 5.77
C ALA A 71 -8.44 -1.10 6.58
N SER A 72 -8.34 -2.41 6.82
CA SER A 72 -9.31 -3.13 7.66
C SER A 72 -8.90 -3.11 9.13
N TYR A 73 -7.61 -2.86 9.40
CA TYR A 73 -7.04 -2.64 10.72
C TYR A 73 -6.04 -1.51 10.59
N ALA A 74 -6.21 -0.47 11.39
CA ALA A 74 -5.48 0.80 11.23
C ALA A 74 -3.98 0.70 11.48
N GLY A 75 -3.53 -0.40 12.09
CA GLY A 75 -2.11 -0.65 12.26
C GLY A 75 -1.65 -0.61 13.70
N ALA A 76 -0.50 -1.21 13.91
CA ALA A 76 0.22 -1.19 15.17
C ALA A 76 1.71 -1.12 14.84
N GLY A 77 2.50 -0.60 15.77
CA GLY A 77 3.93 -0.53 15.55
C GLY A 77 4.69 -0.28 16.83
N HIS A 78 5.96 -0.61 16.78
CA HIS A 78 6.93 -0.25 17.81
C HIS A 78 8.30 -0.25 17.16
N HIS A 79 9.22 0.55 17.72
CA HIS A 79 10.54 0.76 17.14
C HIS A 79 10.39 1.26 15.69
N ASP A 80 11.01 0.62 14.73
CA ASP A 80 10.91 0.98 13.31
C ASP A 80 9.94 0.10 12.51
N ALA A 81 9.17 -0.75 13.19
CA ALA A 81 8.26 -1.70 12.55
C ALA A 81 6.81 -1.24 12.65
N VAL A 82 6.07 -1.33 11.55
CA VAL A 82 4.65 -1.01 11.48
C VAL A 82 3.95 -2.08 10.69
N THR A 83 2.78 -2.53 11.18
CA THR A 83 1.92 -3.46 10.44
C THR A 83 0.53 -2.88 10.30
N PHE A 84 -0.16 -3.24 9.23
CA PHE A 84 -1.58 -2.97 9.08
C PHE A 84 -2.20 -4.00 8.15
N SER A 85 -3.53 -4.14 8.21
CA SER A 85 -4.27 -5.05 7.35
C SER A 85 -5.07 -4.26 6.31
N TRP A 86 -5.21 -4.83 5.11
CA TRP A 86 -5.91 -4.18 4.01
C TRP A 86 -6.95 -5.12 3.42
N GLU A 87 -7.92 -4.50 2.75
CA GLU A 87 -8.96 -5.19 1.98
C GLU A 87 -9.14 -4.51 0.63
N MET A 88 -9.54 -5.29 -0.36
CA MET A 88 -9.93 -4.79 -1.67
C MET A 88 -11.38 -5.22 -1.91
N ARG A 89 -12.25 -4.26 -2.19
CA ARG A 89 -13.69 -4.48 -2.42
C ARG A 89 -14.15 -3.73 -3.64
N PRO A 90 -15.29 -4.15 -4.25
CA PRO A 90 -15.93 -3.30 -5.25
C PRO A 90 -16.28 -1.94 -4.67
N ALA A 91 -15.95 -0.85 -5.39
CA ALA A 91 -16.23 0.51 -4.93
C ALA A 91 -17.74 0.74 -4.73
N ARG A 92 -18.56 0.07 -5.51
CA ARG A 92 -20.04 0.15 -5.42
C ARG A 92 -20.63 -0.72 -4.31
N GLY A 93 -19.80 -1.41 -3.52
CA GLY A 93 -20.24 -2.32 -2.48
C GLY A 93 -20.22 -3.77 -2.93
N GLY A 94 -20.08 -4.68 -1.98
CA GLY A 94 -20.02 -6.10 -2.24
C GLY A 94 -19.00 -6.79 -1.35
N PRO A 95 -18.80 -8.09 -1.53
CA PRO A 95 -17.90 -8.85 -0.68
C PRO A 95 -16.43 -8.48 -0.93
N VAL A 96 -15.60 -8.75 0.05
CA VAL A 96 -14.15 -8.58 -0.05
C VAL A 96 -13.61 -9.48 -1.17
N ALA A 97 -12.91 -8.89 -2.12
CA ALA A 97 -12.30 -9.63 -3.25
C ALA A 97 -10.89 -10.11 -2.92
N ALA A 98 -10.17 -9.36 -2.08
CA ALA A 98 -8.82 -9.73 -1.64
C ALA A 98 -8.54 -9.06 -0.30
N ARG A 99 -7.63 -9.63 0.48
CA ARG A 99 -7.19 -9.07 1.75
C ARG A 99 -5.75 -9.50 2.01
N GLY A 100 -5.13 -8.80 2.93
CA GLY A 100 -3.77 -9.12 3.33
C GLY A 100 -3.29 -8.17 4.40
N PHE A 101 -1.97 -8.12 4.56
CA PHE A 101 -1.34 -7.19 5.48
C PHE A 101 -0.01 -6.73 4.93
N HIS A 102 0.47 -5.63 5.48
CA HIS A 102 1.79 -5.09 5.20
C HIS A 102 2.62 -5.08 6.47
N PHE A 103 3.91 -5.24 6.29
CA PHE A 103 4.91 -5.04 7.32
C PHE A 103 5.90 -4.01 6.77
N PHE A 104 6.00 -2.87 7.44
CA PHE A 104 6.95 -1.82 7.08
C PHE A 104 8.12 -1.79 8.04
N VAL A 105 9.33 -1.56 7.52
CA VAL A 105 10.47 -1.11 8.28
C VAL A 105 10.71 0.34 7.90
N LEU A 106 10.72 1.24 8.88
CA LEU A 106 10.83 2.68 8.65
C LEU A 106 12.28 3.14 8.74
N ALA A 107 12.62 4.14 7.92
CA ALA A 107 13.86 4.87 8.04
C ALA A 107 13.78 5.84 9.23
N ASP A 108 14.92 6.43 9.58
CA ASP A 108 15.00 7.35 10.75
C ASP A 108 14.07 8.56 10.65
N ASP A 109 13.75 8.98 9.43
CA ASP A 109 12.84 10.12 9.21
C ASP A 109 11.37 9.70 9.13
N GLY A 110 11.07 8.44 9.39
CA GLY A 110 9.70 7.92 9.40
C GLY A 110 9.18 7.46 8.05
N ARG A 111 9.96 7.62 6.97
CA ARG A 111 9.56 7.10 5.65
C ARG A 111 9.84 5.60 5.57
N ILE A 112 9.14 4.93 4.67
CA ILE A 112 9.23 3.48 4.52
C ILE A 112 10.53 3.12 3.82
N ARG A 113 11.34 2.28 4.46
CA ARG A 113 12.54 1.69 3.86
C ARG A 113 12.23 0.36 3.21
N SER A 114 11.47 -0.49 3.89
CA SER A 114 11.07 -1.80 3.37
C SER A 114 9.58 -1.99 3.59
N ASP A 115 8.88 -2.41 2.55
CA ASP A 115 7.44 -2.61 2.55
C ASP A 115 7.18 -4.03 2.05
N TYR A 116 6.81 -4.91 2.98
CA TYR A 116 6.49 -6.30 2.66
C TYR A 116 4.98 -6.45 2.59
N GLN A 117 4.47 -6.80 1.41
CA GLN A 117 3.05 -7.04 1.20
C GLN A 117 2.77 -8.53 1.21
N PHE A 118 1.80 -8.92 2.03
CA PHE A 118 1.30 -10.29 2.11
C PHE A 118 -0.16 -10.29 1.66
N ALA A 119 -0.49 -11.21 0.75
CA ALA A 119 -1.86 -11.43 0.34
C ALA A 119 -2.35 -12.72 0.99
N GLU A 120 -3.59 -12.71 1.49
CA GLU A 120 -4.21 -13.87 2.10
C GLU A 120 -5.29 -14.42 1.17
N PRO A 121 -5.45 -15.75 1.08
CA PRO A 121 -6.58 -16.30 0.35
C PRO A 121 -7.89 -15.82 0.97
N VAL A 122 -8.84 -15.41 0.13
CA VAL A 122 -10.20 -15.13 0.58
C VAL A 122 -10.97 -16.42 0.45
N SER A 123 -11.45 -16.93 1.60
CA SER A 123 -12.19 -18.18 1.62
C SER A 123 -13.46 -18.04 0.80
N PRO A 124 -13.74 -18.99 -0.11
CA PRO A 124 -15.06 -19.02 -0.72
C PRO A 124 -16.08 -19.31 0.37
N ALA A 125 -17.11 -18.49 0.39
CA ALA A 125 -18.16 -18.63 1.39
C ALA A 125 -18.97 -19.92 1.16
#